data_5050cc41bfc9d209c4484af2b14ca868
#
_entry.id   5050cc41bfc9d209c4484af2b14ca868
#
_cell.length_a   1.000
_cell.length_b   1.000
_cell.length_c   1.000
_cell.angle_alpha   90.00
_cell.angle_beta   90.00
_cell.angle_gamma   90.00
#
_symmetry.space_group_name_H-M   'P 1'
#
loop_
_entity.id
_entity.type
_entity.pdbx_description
1 polymer ?
#
loop_
_entity_poly.entity_id
_entity_poly.type
_entity_poly.pdbx_seq_one_letter_code
_entity_poly.pdbx_strand_id
1 'polypeptide(L)'
;EERSYFKLYQSDVGLLFATFPSTAVEQLLARSEDMNLGAVFENAVAQELRAHGHERLYYFNKRGVGEVDFMIDAAGAPYVVPIEVKSGKSSKRHAALDALLGVKNYKLEGAIVLHRGNLEQEGPITYLPIYMVALL
;
A
#
# COMPACT_ATOMS: atom_id res chain seq x y z
N GLU A 1 -1.96 -1.04 -28.84
CA GLU A 1 -1.39 0.06 -28.03
C GLU A 1 -1.22 -0.46 -26.60
N GLU A 2 0.02 -0.66 -26.16
CA GLU A 2 0.33 -0.88 -24.76
C GLU A 2 0.06 0.43 -24.02
N ARG A 3 -0.96 0.47 -23.18
CA ARG A 3 -1.17 1.59 -22.26
C ARG A 3 -0.16 1.43 -21.13
N SER A 4 0.80 2.33 -21.03
CA SER A 4 1.66 2.45 -19.85
C SER A 4 0.82 2.95 -18.68
N TYR A 5 0.58 2.09 -17.71
CA TYR A 5 -0.01 2.47 -16.45
C TYR A 5 1.09 3.01 -15.54
N PHE A 6 0.82 4.08 -14.83
CA PHE A 6 1.73 4.63 -13.82
C PHE A 6 0.92 5.17 -12.64
N LYS A 7 1.52 5.15 -11.46
CA LYS A 7 1.00 5.80 -10.25
C LYS A 7 1.82 7.06 -9.96
N LEU A 8 1.16 8.15 -9.57
CA LEU A 8 1.80 9.38 -9.14
C LEU A 8 1.55 9.60 -7.67
N TYR A 9 2.60 9.91 -6.94
CA TYR A 9 2.55 10.26 -5.52
C TYR A 9 3.15 11.65 -5.33
N GLN A 10 2.56 12.42 -4.42
CA GLN A 10 3.16 13.67 -3.96
C GLN A 10 4.37 13.34 -3.07
N SER A 11 5.41 14.18 -3.13
CA SER A 11 6.60 14.02 -2.30
C SER A 11 6.33 14.15 -0.80
N ASP A 12 5.20 14.74 -0.44
CA ASP A 12 4.76 14.94 0.93
C ASP A 12 3.23 14.86 1.01
N VAL A 13 2.72 14.15 2.03
CA VAL A 13 1.28 13.95 2.22
C VAL A 13 0.56 15.25 2.57
N GLY A 14 1.24 16.22 3.19
CA GLY A 14 0.69 17.56 3.45
C GLY A 14 0.47 18.34 2.15
N LEU A 15 1.37 18.21 1.18
CA LEU A 15 1.18 18.75 -0.17
C LEU A 15 -0.02 18.12 -0.87
N LEU A 16 -0.20 16.81 -0.71
CA LEU A 16 -1.40 16.14 -1.22
C LEU A 16 -2.66 16.73 -0.59
N PHE A 17 -2.71 16.92 0.73
CA PHE A 17 -3.83 17.54 1.41
C PHE A 17 -4.09 18.98 0.98
N ALA A 18 -3.05 19.75 0.65
CA ALA A 18 -3.20 21.11 0.15
C ALA A 18 -3.94 21.18 -1.21
N THR A 19 -4.05 20.07 -1.94
CA THR A 19 -4.84 19.99 -3.17
C THR A 19 -6.31 19.66 -2.92
N PHE A 20 -6.68 19.28 -1.71
CA PHE A 20 -8.05 18.93 -1.35
C PHE A 20 -8.89 20.16 -0.99
N PRO A 21 -10.22 20.11 -1.16
CA PRO A 21 -11.10 21.15 -0.64
C PRO A 21 -10.93 21.31 0.88
N SER A 22 -11.10 22.52 1.41
CA SER A 22 -11.03 22.80 2.86
C SER A 22 -11.96 21.91 3.69
N THR A 23 -13.14 21.56 3.14
CA THR A 23 -14.09 20.62 3.76
C THR A 23 -13.50 19.23 4.00
N ALA A 24 -12.59 18.75 3.16
CA ALA A 24 -11.92 17.46 3.37
C ALA A 24 -10.94 17.52 4.55
N VAL A 25 -10.25 18.65 4.71
CA VAL A 25 -9.36 18.88 5.86
C VAL A 25 -10.16 18.94 7.17
N GLU A 26 -11.30 19.64 7.14
CA GLU A 26 -12.23 19.72 8.29
C GLU A 26 -12.76 18.32 8.67
N GLN A 27 -13.17 17.50 7.69
CA GLN A 27 -13.62 16.13 7.91
C GLN A 27 -12.53 15.25 8.52
N LEU A 28 -11.27 15.41 8.07
CA LEU A 28 -10.13 14.70 8.64
C LEU A 28 -9.92 15.09 10.11
N LEU A 29 -9.92 16.37 10.42
CA LEU A 29 -9.77 16.89 11.78
C LEU A 29 -10.92 16.45 12.70
N ALA A 30 -12.13 16.37 12.16
CA ALA A 30 -13.31 15.85 12.82
C ALA A 30 -13.32 14.32 12.97
N ARG A 31 -12.30 13.61 12.44
CA ARG A 31 -12.22 12.14 12.42
C ARG A 31 -13.45 11.48 11.80
N SER A 32 -14.01 12.08 10.74
CA SER A 32 -15.15 11.52 10.03
C SER A 32 -14.82 10.10 9.51
N GLU A 33 -15.65 9.12 9.86
CA GLU A 33 -15.46 7.72 9.43
C GLU A 33 -15.77 7.51 7.94
N ASP A 34 -16.49 8.44 7.32
CA ASP A 34 -16.94 8.33 5.93
C ASP A 34 -15.89 8.83 4.91
N MET A 35 -14.77 9.37 5.39
CA MET A 35 -13.72 9.88 4.51
C MET A 35 -12.94 8.75 3.84
N ASN A 36 -12.92 8.76 2.51
CA ASN A 36 -12.06 7.86 1.75
C ASN A 36 -10.60 8.34 1.81
N LEU A 37 -9.81 7.74 2.67
CA LEU A 37 -8.39 8.04 2.89
C LEU A 37 -7.45 7.11 2.12
N GLY A 38 -7.95 6.27 1.20
CA GLY A 38 -7.13 5.29 0.46
C GLY A 38 -5.91 5.93 -0.17
N ALA A 39 -6.13 6.93 -1.04
CA ALA A 39 -5.04 7.63 -1.74
C ALA A 39 -4.07 8.35 -0.79
N VAL A 40 -4.56 8.86 0.34
CA VAL A 40 -3.72 9.51 1.36
C VAL A 40 -2.80 8.50 2.04
N PHE A 41 -3.34 7.35 2.42
CA PHE A 41 -2.56 6.27 3.04
C PHE A 41 -1.54 5.69 2.07
N GLU A 42 -1.92 5.44 0.80
CA GLU A 42 -0.97 5.02 -0.22
C GLU A 42 0.14 6.06 -0.41
N ASN A 43 -0.20 7.36 -0.46
CA ASN A 43 0.81 8.42 -0.60
C ASN A 43 1.74 8.49 0.62
N ALA A 44 1.22 8.34 1.83
CA ALA A 44 2.04 8.30 3.05
C ALA A 44 3.00 7.10 3.04
N VAL A 45 2.51 5.93 2.63
CA VAL A 45 3.36 4.74 2.47
C VAL A 45 4.43 4.95 1.41
N ALA A 46 4.09 5.53 0.25
CA ALA A 46 5.06 5.85 -0.79
C ALA A 46 6.15 6.80 -0.29
N GLN A 47 5.78 7.84 0.46
CA GLN A 47 6.69 8.80 1.09
C GLN A 47 7.65 8.09 2.05
N GLU A 48 7.12 7.26 2.96
CA GLU A 48 7.92 6.54 3.96
C GLU A 48 8.86 5.51 3.31
N LEU A 49 8.40 4.72 2.36
CA LEU A 49 9.26 3.79 1.62
C LEU A 49 10.42 4.53 0.93
N ARG A 50 10.15 5.68 0.31
CA ARG A 50 11.18 6.53 -0.29
C ARG A 50 12.18 7.06 0.75
N ALA A 51 11.71 7.49 1.91
CA ALA A 51 12.54 8.01 2.99
C ALA A 51 13.46 6.93 3.59
N HIS A 52 13.04 5.66 3.55
CA HIS A 52 13.76 4.52 4.13
C HIS A 52 14.56 3.71 3.08
N GLY A 53 14.84 4.29 1.91
CA GLY A 53 15.84 3.76 0.97
C GLY A 53 15.27 3.01 -0.23
N HIS A 54 13.96 2.88 -0.36
CA HIS A 54 13.34 2.30 -1.56
C HIS A 54 13.32 3.34 -2.70
N GLU A 55 14.44 3.46 -3.41
CA GLU A 55 14.61 4.48 -4.47
C GLU A 55 13.58 4.34 -5.60
N ARG A 56 13.13 3.13 -5.88
CA ARG A 56 12.13 2.83 -6.90
C ARG A 56 10.92 2.16 -6.28
N LEU A 57 9.75 2.74 -6.50
CA LEU A 57 8.49 2.17 -6.09
C LEU A 57 7.86 1.46 -7.29
N TYR A 58 7.67 0.16 -7.16
CA TYR A 58 6.96 -0.65 -8.14
C TYR A 58 5.56 -0.99 -7.61
N TYR A 59 4.64 -1.24 -8.50
CA TYR A 59 3.33 -1.77 -8.19
C TYR A 59 3.02 -2.93 -9.14
N PHE A 60 2.05 -3.76 -8.81
CA PHE A 60 1.60 -4.83 -9.67
C PHE A 60 0.21 -4.52 -10.21
N ASN A 61 0.01 -4.70 -11.51
CA ASN A 61 -1.31 -4.60 -12.13
C ASN A 61 -1.40 -5.60 -13.28
N LYS A 62 -2.33 -6.54 -13.19
CA LYS A 62 -2.56 -7.54 -14.23
C LYS A 62 -4.02 -7.87 -14.36
N ARG A 63 -4.52 -7.88 -15.60
CA ARG A 63 -5.88 -8.31 -15.91
C ARG A 63 -6.13 -9.72 -15.37
N GLY A 64 -7.21 -9.91 -14.62
CA GLY A 64 -7.61 -11.18 -14.01
C GLY A 64 -6.98 -11.46 -12.64
N VAL A 65 -5.97 -10.69 -12.22
CA VAL A 65 -5.40 -10.74 -10.86
C VAL A 65 -5.83 -9.51 -10.07
N GLY A 66 -5.69 -8.32 -10.66
CA GLY A 66 -5.97 -7.05 -10.01
C GLY A 66 -4.71 -6.22 -9.81
N GLU A 67 -4.82 -5.23 -8.94
CA GLU A 67 -3.74 -4.31 -8.58
C GLU A 67 -3.31 -4.54 -7.13
N VAL A 68 -1.98 -4.55 -6.89
CA VAL A 68 -1.35 -4.51 -5.57
C VAL A 68 -0.51 -3.24 -5.49
N ASP A 69 -0.63 -2.51 -4.38
CA ASP A 69 -0.19 -1.12 -4.27
C ASP A 69 1.30 -0.94 -4.43
N PHE A 70 2.12 -1.78 -3.78
CA PHE A 70 3.57 -1.72 -3.88
C PHE A 70 4.20 -3.10 -3.99
N MET A 71 5.38 -3.12 -4.62
CA MET A 71 6.28 -4.26 -4.67
C MET A 71 7.66 -3.76 -4.26
N ILE A 72 8.22 -4.27 -3.18
CA ILE A 72 9.56 -3.90 -2.70
C ILE A 72 10.52 -5.08 -2.75
N ASP A 73 11.79 -4.79 -2.89
CA ASP A 73 12.82 -5.82 -2.75
C ASP A 73 12.95 -6.23 -1.28
N ALA A 74 12.98 -7.52 -1.00
CA ALA A 74 13.25 -8.02 0.33
C ALA A 74 14.72 -7.78 0.68
N ALA A 75 14.99 -7.15 1.82
CA ALA A 75 16.35 -6.85 2.25
C ALA A 75 17.20 -8.13 2.34
N GLY A 76 18.27 -8.22 1.52
CA GLY A 76 19.20 -9.33 1.51
C GLY A 76 18.69 -10.63 0.89
N ALA A 77 17.54 -10.64 0.22
CA ALA A 77 16.97 -11.82 -0.40
C ALA A 77 16.60 -11.57 -1.88
N PRO A 78 16.66 -12.60 -2.75
CA PRO A 78 16.40 -12.47 -4.18
C PRO A 78 14.90 -12.58 -4.52
N TYR A 79 14.02 -12.04 -3.68
CA TYR A 79 12.59 -12.04 -3.93
C TYR A 79 11.96 -10.69 -3.59
N VAL A 80 10.80 -10.45 -4.15
CA VAL A 80 10.01 -9.23 -3.89
C VAL A 80 8.89 -9.52 -2.89
N VAL A 81 8.54 -8.49 -2.13
CA VAL A 81 7.44 -8.52 -1.16
C VAL A 81 6.33 -7.61 -1.64
N PRO A 82 5.15 -8.15 -1.96
CA PRO A 82 3.98 -7.33 -2.26
C PRO A 82 3.43 -6.68 -0.99
N ILE A 83 3.01 -5.42 -1.13
CA ILE A 83 2.43 -4.62 -0.05
C ILE A 83 1.08 -4.08 -0.51
N GLU A 84 0.06 -4.33 0.28
CA GLU A 84 -1.28 -3.77 0.12
C GLU A 84 -1.57 -2.77 1.23
N VAL A 85 -2.17 -1.63 0.91
CA VAL A 85 -2.48 -0.56 1.86
C VAL A 85 -3.99 -0.49 2.10
N LYS A 86 -4.41 -0.57 3.37
CA LYS A 86 -5.82 -0.55 3.78
C LYS A 86 -6.09 0.57 4.77
N SER A 87 -6.80 1.60 4.33
CA SER A 87 -7.24 2.72 5.18
C SER A 87 -8.54 2.45 5.95
N GLY A 88 -9.36 1.52 5.47
CA GLY A 88 -10.67 1.19 6.03
C GLY A 88 -10.66 0.09 7.08
N LYS A 89 -11.84 -0.23 7.60
CA LYS A 89 -12.05 -1.29 8.62
C LYS A 89 -11.87 -2.71 8.07
N SER A 90 -11.96 -2.91 6.74
CA SER A 90 -11.93 -4.24 6.09
C SER A 90 -10.54 -4.60 5.57
N SER A 91 -9.55 -4.64 6.46
CA SER A 91 -8.15 -4.97 6.11
C SER A 91 -7.96 -6.41 5.57
N LYS A 92 -8.85 -7.32 5.92
CA LYS A 92 -8.83 -8.73 5.49
C LYS A 92 -9.38 -8.97 4.06
N ARG A 93 -9.80 -7.92 3.35
CA ARG A 93 -10.28 -8.00 1.96
C ARG A 93 -9.20 -7.51 1.01
N HIS A 94 -8.43 -8.40 0.45
CA HIS A 94 -7.31 -8.12 -0.45
C HIS A 94 -7.24 -9.14 -1.60
N ALA A 95 -8.35 -9.27 -2.34
CA ALA A 95 -8.52 -10.28 -3.39
C ALA A 95 -7.40 -10.29 -4.44
N ALA A 96 -6.87 -9.12 -4.81
CA ALA A 96 -5.75 -9.01 -5.75
C ALA A 96 -4.45 -9.59 -5.16
N LEU A 97 -4.19 -9.31 -3.88
CA LEU A 97 -3.03 -9.85 -3.16
C LEU A 97 -3.13 -11.38 -3.02
N ASP A 98 -4.32 -11.90 -2.67
CA ASP A 98 -4.57 -13.34 -2.58
C ASP A 98 -4.39 -14.04 -3.93
N ALA A 99 -4.93 -13.43 -5.00
CA ALA A 99 -4.78 -13.93 -6.35
C ALA A 99 -3.31 -13.91 -6.80
N LEU A 100 -2.55 -12.86 -6.44
CA LEU A 100 -1.13 -12.74 -6.74
C LEU A 100 -0.31 -13.83 -6.03
N LEU A 101 -0.55 -14.06 -4.73
CA LEU A 101 0.11 -15.11 -3.94
C LEU A 101 -0.20 -16.52 -4.49
N GLY A 102 -1.38 -16.71 -5.10
CA GLY A 102 -1.77 -17.96 -5.75
C GLY A 102 -1.03 -18.26 -7.06
N VAL A 103 -0.29 -17.31 -7.63
CA VAL A 103 0.43 -17.49 -8.90
C VAL A 103 1.76 -18.19 -8.68
N LYS A 104 1.79 -19.50 -8.84
CA LYS A 104 2.96 -20.37 -8.56
C LYS A 104 4.28 -19.92 -9.22
N ASN A 105 4.22 -19.28 -10.38
CA ASN A 105 5.42 -18.86 -11.13
C ASN A 105 6.13 -17.64 -10.54
N TYR A 106 5.47 -16.88 -9.66
CA TYR A 106 6.08 -15.67 -9.08
C TYR A 106 6.95 -15.93 -7.85
N LYS A 107 6.86 -17.14 -7.25
CA LYS A 107 7.68 -17.56 -6.10
C LYS A 107 7.70 -16.54 -4.96
N LEU A 108 6.53 -15.99 -4.64
CA LEU A 108 6.38 -15.07 -3.52
C LEU A 108 6.37 -15.86 -2.21
N GLU A 109 7.21 -15.48 -1.26
CA GLU A 109 7.31 -16.16 0.04
C GLU A 109 6.33 -15.60 1.07
N GLY A 110 5.83 -14.38 0.84
CA GLY A 110 4.87 -13.74 1.70
C GLY A 110 4.42 -12.40 1.15
N ALA A 111 3.58 -11.72 1.93
CA ALA A 111 3.04 -10.41 1.62
C ALA A 111 2.82 -9.59 2.88
N ILE A 112 2.71 -8.28 2.74
CA ILE A 112 2.41 -7.35 3.81
C ILE A 112 1.10 -6.63 3.50
N VAL A 113 0.24 -6.52 4.52
CA VAL A 113 -0.92 -5.62 4.51
C VAL A 113 -0.69 -4.53 5.55
N LEU A 114 -0.51 -3.30 5.10
CA LEU A 114 -0.42 -2.14 5.96
C LEU A 114 -1.83 -1.65 6.28
N HIS A 115 -2.18 -1.57 7.56
CA HIS A 115 -3.54 -1.24 7.99
C HIS A 115 -3.58 -0.45 9.30
N ARG A 116 -4.78 -0.12 9.77
CA ARG A 116 -5.01 0.64 11.01
C ARG A 116 -5.10 -0.23 12.28
N GLY A 117 -4.98 -1.54 12.13
CA GLY A 117 -5.05 -2.50 13.23
C GLY A 117 -3.69 -2.81 13.85
N ASN A 118 -3.65 -3.89 14.61
CA ASN A 118 -2.44 -4.38 15.28
C ASN A 118 -1.66 -5.35 14.37
N LEU A 119 -0.45 -5.69 14.81
CA LEU A 119 0.35 -6.74 14.19
C LEU A 119 -0.37 -8.08 14.28
N GLU A 120 -0.55 -8.72 13.13
CA GLU A 120 -1.10 -10.07 13.00
C GLU A 120 -0.35 -10.85 11.93
N GLN A 121 -0.36 -12.19 12.04
CA GLN A 121 0.12 -13.09 11.00
C GLN A 121 -1.00 -14.05 10.60
N GLU A 122 -1.27 -14.15 9.29
CA GLU A 122 -2.28 -15.09 8.75
C GLU A 122 -1.70 -15.78 7.51
N GLY A 123 -1.27 -17.02 7.68
CA GLY A 123 -0.59 -17.76 6.61
C GLY A 123 0.66 -16.99 6.12
N PRO A 124 0.77 -16.73 4.81
CA PRO A 124 1.91 -15.99 4.23
C PRO A 124 1.76 -14.46 4.37
N ILE A 125 0.68 -13.95 4.96
CA ILE A 125 0.40 -12.52 5.04
C ILE A 125 0.70 -12.00 6.44
N THR A 126 1.53 -10.96 6.50
CA THR A 126 1.80 -10.20 7.71
C THR A 126 1.01 -8.89 7.67
N TYR A 127 0.12 -8.71 8.62
CA TYR A 127 -0.61 -7.45 8.81
C TYR A 127 0.19 -6.56 9.74
N LEU A 128 0.57 -5.38 9.28
CA LEU A 128 1.34 -4.40 10.04
C LEU A 128 0.53 -3.13 10.28
N PRO A 129 0.58 -2.56 11.49
CA PRO A 129 0.16 -1.18 11.69
C PRO A 129 0.85 -0.27 10.67
N ILE A 130 0.11 0.65 10.04
CA ILE A 130 0.62 1.44 8.91
C ILE A 130 1.91 2.21 9.24
N TYR A 131 2.06 2.68 10.50
CA TYR A 131 3.27 3.39 10.93
C TYR A 131 4.53 2.51 10.94
N MET A 132 4.38 1.20 10.90
CA MET A 132 5.52 0.27 10.82
C MET A 132 6.13 0.20 9.41
N VAL A 133 5.56 0.87 8.41
CA VAL A 133 6.18 1.03 7.10
C VAL A 133 7.60 1.61 7.19
N ALA A 134 7.87 2.43 8.19
CA ALA A 134 9.19 2.98 8.48
C ALA A 134 10.26 1.92 8.85
N LEU A 135 9.88 0.66 9.01
CA LEU A 135 10.78 -0.46 9.34
C LEU A 135 11.03 -1.39 8.14
N LEU A 136 10.42 -1.11 7.00
CA LEU A 136 10.52 -1.93 5.79
C LEU A 136 11.72 -1.57 4.91
#